data_ea0ee03bc31e84cce050661a8b1780e3
#
_entry.id   ea0ee03bc31e84cce050661a8b1780e3
#
_cell.length_a   1.000
_cell.length_b   1.000
_cell.length_c   1.000
_cell.angle_alpha   90.00
_cell.angle_beta   90.00
_cell.angle_gamma   90.00
#
_symmetry.space_group_name_H-M   'P 1'
#
loop_
_entity.id
_entity.type
_entity.pdbx_description
1 polymer ?
#
loop_
_entity_poly.entity_id
_entity_poly.type
_entity_poly.pdbx_seq_one_letter_code
_entity_poly.pdbx_strand_id
1 'polypeptide(L)'
;MDEIKHISVEEFLKLDRNSLTLLDLREPDQVLLGAVEGAVNIPFSRIGKELEKLPKDKPVYVFCQEGSLSTEITELLQDWGYDATNLDGGWRAWQKWLEEAEPQTLDARGLKCPGPIVKTADTLRGMTSGQRLRIEATEDAFASDIAVWCERTGNKLLRLEVGPEGIEALIEKADVPTQTTATVRNDKTFVVFSGDLDKTIAAFIMANGAAAMGRKVTMFFTFWGLNILRRPEKVSVVKSFIERMFGLMMPRGTKKLGLSRMNMGGLGAKMIRGIMKEKGVSSLEDLIDSARAHGVRLVACQMSMDIMGIKKEELIDGVELGGVSTFLGFGEQSDMSLFI
;
A
#
# COMPACT_ATOMS: atom_id res chain seq x y z
N MET A 1 49.93 3.96 -20.67
CA MET A 1 48.52 4.35 -20.39
C MET A 1 47.73 3.07 -20.39
N ASP A 2 47.32 2.63 -19.23
CA ASP A 2 46.44 1.48 -19.15
C ASP A 2 45.10 1.87 -19.75
N GLU A 3 44.48 0.95 -20.47
CA GLU A 3 43.17 1.18 -21.11
C GLU A 3 42.10 1.42 -20.04
N ILE A 4 41.32 2.50 -20.19
CA ILE A 4 40.23 2.81 -19.21
C ILE A 4 39.25 1.63 -19.18
N LYS A 5 38.98 1.13 -17.98
CA LYS A 5 38.02 0.04 -17.80
C LYS A 5 36.58 0.54 -18.01
N HIS A 6 35.85 -0.19 -18.80
CA HIS A 6 34.44 0.08 -19.10
C HIS A 6 33.57 -1.11 -18.77
N ILE A 7 32.33 -0.85 -18.39
CA ILE A 7 31.32 -1.89 -18.13
C ILE A 7 29.93 -1.41 -18.62
N SER A 8 29.17 -2.31 -19.21
CA SER A 8 27.77 -2.03 -19.54
C SER A 8 26.87 -2.07 -18.30
N VAL A 9 25.68 -1.45 -18.38
CA VAL A 9 24.67 -1.52 -17.31
C VAL A 9 24.28 -2.96 -17.00
N GLU A 10 24.11 -3.78 -18.04
CA GLU A 10 23.70 -5.19 -17.88
C GLU A 10 24.76 -6.03 -17.15
N GLU A 11 26.03 -5.83 -17.47
CA GLU A 11 27.14 -6.52 -16.78
C GLU A 11 27.31 -6.04 -15.36
N PHE A 12 27.20 -4.71 -15.13
CA PHE A 12 27.25 -4.11 -13.80
C PHE A 12 26.18 -4.66 -12.86
N LEU A 13 24.96 -4.89 -13.35
CA LEU A 13 23.86 -5.44 -12.56
C LEU A 13 24.05 -6.88 -12.11
N LYS A 14 24.99 -7.61 -12.70
CA LYS A 14 25.36 -8.98 -12.29
C LYS A 14 26.36 -9.00 -11.12
N LEU A 15 26.91 -7.84 -10.74
CA LEU A 15 27.91 -7.72 -9.67
C LEU A 15 27.25 -7.67 -8.28
N ASP A 16 28.00 -8.14 -7.26
CA ASP A 16 27.57 -7.97 -5.86
C ASP A 16 27.73 -6.51 -5.41
N ARG A 17 26.62 -5.82 -5.27
CA ARG A 17 26.56 -4.40 -4.91
C ARG A 17 27.16 -4.07 -3.53
N ASN A 18 27.26 -5.04 -2.62
CA ASN A 18 27.86 -4.84 -1.30
C ASN A 18 29.39 -4.79 -1.34
N SER A 19 30.00 -5.36 -2.38
CA SER A 19 31.45 -5.45 -2.55
C SER A 19 32.09 -4.29 -3.32
N LEU A 20 31.28 -3.30 -3.75
CA LEU A 20 31.71 -2.21 -4.61
C LEU A 20 31.19 -0.84 -4.13
N THR A 21 31.75 0.23 -4.70
CA THR A 21 31.22 1.59 -4.56
C THR A 21 30.72 2.07 -5.92
N LEU A 22 29.47 2.52 -5.99
CA LEU A 22 28.92 3.17 -7.18
C LEU A 22 28.92 4.68 -6.97
N LEU A 23 29.64 5.41 -7.83
CA LEU A 23 29.81 6.85 -7.76
C LEU A 23 28.97 7.55 -8.83
N ASP A 24 28.03 8.39 -8.40
CA ASP A 24 27.18 9.23 -9.24
C ASP A 24 27.73 10.66 -9.29
N LEU A 25 28.15 11.10 -10.47
CA LEU A 25 28.74 12.44 -10.71
C LEU A 25 27.72 13.51 -11.11
N ARG A 26 26.43 13.15 -11.19
CA ARG A 26 25.39 14.08 -11.59
C ARG A 26 25.16 15.16 -10.55
N GLU A 27 24.72 16.33 -11.00
CA GLU A 27 24.34 17.41 -10.10
C GLU A 27 23.05 17.04 -9.32
N PRO A 28 22.82 17.61 -8.12
CA PRO A 28 21.70 17.22 -7.26
C PRO A 28 20.31 17.36 -7.89
N ASP A 29 20.11 18.33 -8.75
CA ASP A 29 18.87 18.51 -9.51
C ASP A 29 18.60 17.38 -10.51
N GLN A 30 19.65 16.82 -11.11
CA GLN A 30 19.57 15.66 -12.00
C GLN A 30 19.26 14.38 -11.21
N VAL A 31 19.84 14.24 -10.02
CA VAL A 31 19.62 13.08 -9.13
C VAL A 31 18.18 13.07 -8.61
N LEU A 32 17.57 14.23 -8.39
CA LEU A 32 16.14 14.34 -8.00
C LEU A 32 15.17 13.79 -9.05
N LEU A 33 15.59 13.70 -10.31
CA LEU A 33 14.81 13.12 -11.40
C LEU A 33 14.90 11.58 -11.47
N GLY A 34 15.68 10.98 -10.60
CA GLY A 34 15.89 9.54 -10.48
C GLY A 34 17.32 9.23 -10.06
N ALA A 35 17.48 8.34 -9.08
CA ALA A 35 18.78 7.92 -8.54
C ALA A 35 18.99 6.41 -8.72
N VAL A 36 20.22 5.95 -8.60
CA VAL A 36 20.54 4.53 -8.48
C VAL A 36 20.71 4.19 -7.01
N GLU A 37 19.94 3.24 -6.51
CA GLU A 37 19.98 2.83 -5.09
C GLU A 37 21.42 2.42 -4.68
N GLY A 38 21.88 2.97 -3.55
CA GLY A 38 23.20 2.70 -3.02
C GLY A 38 24.34 3.46 -3.71
N ALA A 39 24.05 4.34 -4.69
CA ALA A 39 25.06 5.20 -5.28
C ALA A 39 25.45 6.33 -4.32
N VAL A 40 26.75 6.60 -4.24
CA VAL A 40 27.31 7.76 -3.54
C VAL A 40 27.29 8.93 -4.53
N ASN A 41 26.50 9.96 -4.28
CA ASN A 41 26.47 11.14 -5.14
C ASN A 41 27.57 12.13 -4.71
N ILE A 42 28.54 12.33 -5.58
CA ILE A 42 29.53 13.41 -5.51
C ILE A 42 29.44 14.20 -6.81
N PRO A 43 28.71 15.32 -6.83
CA PRO A 43 28.53 16.11 -8.03
C PRO A 43 29.86 16.52 -8.67
N PHE A 44 29.95 16.49 -10.00
CA PHE A 44 31.13 16.89 -10.72
C PHE A 44 31.70 18.26 -10.28
N SER A 45 30.81 19.21 -9.98
CA SER A 45 31.14 20.53 -9.46
C SER A 45 31.91 20.52 -8.12
N ARG A 46 31.84 19.41 -7.35
CA ARG A 46 32.49 19.25 -6.04
C ARG A 46 33.60 18.18 -6.01
N ILE A 47 33.83 17.48 -7.12
CA ILE A 47 34.62 16.26 -7.16
C ILE A 47 36.05 16.49 -6.63
N GLY A 48 36.69 17.58 -7.00
CA GLY A 48 38.07 17.88 -6.57
C GLY A 48 38.30 18.03 -5.07
N LYS A 49 37.22 18.19 -4.27
CA LYS A 49 37.29 18.34 -2.81
C LYS A 49 36.84 17.08 -2.07
N GLU A 50 36.12 16.20 -2.72
CA GLU A 50 35.43 15.09 -2.07
C GLU A 50 35.91 13.69 -2.51
N LEU A 51 36.65 13.60 -3.62
CA LEU A 51 37.22 12.32 -4.11
C LEU A 51 38.12 11.62 -3.08
N GLU A 52 38.86 12.36 -2.28
CA GLU A 52 39.73 11.78 -1.25
C GLU A 52 38.97 11.02 -0.14
N LYS A 53 37.65 11.24 -0.06
CA LYS A 53 36.74 10.56 0.90
C LYS A 53 36.29 9.19 0.43
N LEU A 54 36.55 8.82 -0.84
CA LEU A 54 36.15 7.52 -1.36
C LEU A 54 37.03 6.42 -0.76
N PRO A 55 36.44 5.30 -0.34
CA PRO A 55 37.21 4.16 0.16
C PRO A 55 38.03 3.54 -0.98
N LYS A 56 39.32 3.19 -0.69
CA LYS A 56 40.23 2.54 -1.66
C LYS A 56 40.22 1.01 -1.57
N ASP A 57 39.49 0.47 -0.64
CA ASP A 57 39.42 -0.96 -0.35
C ASP A 57 38.39 -1.71 -1.21
N LYS A 58 37.58 -0.98 -2.01
CA LYS A 58 36.57 -1.54 -2.90
C LYS A 58 36.68 -0.97 -4.30
N PRO A 59 36.36 -1.77 -5.35
CA PRO A 59 36.29 -1.24 -6.71
C PRO A 59 35.23 -0.14 -6.81
N VAL A 60 35.53 0.90 -7.59
CA VAL A 60 34.68 2.08 -7.78
C VAL A 60 34.14 2.07 -9.21
N TYR A 61 32.79 2.06 -9.33
CA TYR A 61 32.11 2.19 -10.61
C TYR A 61 31.59 3.61 -10.74
N VAL A 62 31.91 4.28 -11.84
CA VAL A 62 31.65 5.71 -12.01
C VAL A 62 30.61 5.93 -13.13
N PHE A 63 29.63 6.77 -12.89
CA PHE A 63 28.73 7.20 -13.95
C PHE A 63 28.37 8.69 -13.82
N CYS A 64 28.01 9.28 -14.96
CA CYS A 64 27.44 10.62 -15.05
C CYS A 64 26.14 10.56 -15.88
N GLN A 65 25.69 11.68 -16.41
CA GLN A 65 24.45 11.70 -17.21
C GLN A 65 24.58 10.91 -18.53
N GLU A 66 25.70 11.05 -19.26
CA GLU A 66 25.90 10.51 -20.62
C GLU A 66 27.13 9.62 -20.79
N GLY A 67 27.97 9.49 -19.77
CA GLY A 67 29.16 8.66 -19.78
C GLY A 67 30.50 9.41 -20.08
N SER A 68 30.49 10.63 -20.66
CA SER A 68 31.68 11.38 -21.02
C SER A 68 32.50 11.86 -19.81
N LEU A 69 31.86 12.58 -18.90
CA LEU A 69 32.51 13.07 -17.67
C LEU A 69 32.97 11.94 -16.75
N SER A 70 32.21 10.84 -16.70
CA SER A 70 32.58 9.70 -15.88
C SER A 70 33.78 8.97 -16.43
N THR A 71 34.03 8.97 -17.75
CA THR A 71 35.24 8.44 -18.36
C THR A 71 36.50 9.21 -17.89
N GLU A 72 36.45 10.56 -17.93
CA GLU A 72 37.58 11.41 -17.47
C GLU A 72 37.84 11.22 -15.97
N ILE A 73 36.84 11.11 -15.15
CA ILE A 73 37.01 10.89 -13.71
C ILE A 73 37.47 9.46 -13.42
N THR A 74 37.08 8.48 -14.22
CA THR A 74 37.59 7.10 -14.09
C THR A 74 39.10 7.05 -14.35
N GLU A 75 39.59 7.72 -15.39
CA GLU A 75 41.02 7.84 -15.68
C GLU A 75 41.79 8.50 -14.51
N LEU A 76 41.27 9.62 -13.99
CA LEU A 76 41.83 10.31 -12.84
C LEU A 76 41.89 9.42 -11.59
N LEU A 77 40.85 8.65 -11.31
CA LEU A 77 40.80 7.71 -10.18
C LEU A 77 41.81 6.58 -10.35
N GLN A 78 41.98 6.05 -11.58
CA GLN A 78 42.98 5.02 -11.87
C GLN A 78 44.42 5.56 -11.66
N ASP A 79 44.68 6.79 -12.09
CA ASP A 79 45.99 7.47 -11.84
C ASP A 79 46.28 7.65 -10.35
N TRP A 80 45.20 7.80 -9.53
CA TRP A 80 45.33 7.90 -8.06
C TRP A 80 45.35 6.54 -7.35
N GLY A 81 45.39 5.44 -8.12
CA GLY A 81 45.50 4.08 -7.60
C GLY A 81 44.20 3.46 -7.13
N TYR A 82 43.04 3.96 -7.58
CA TYR A 82 41.76 3.30 -7.38
C TYR A 82 41.53 2.22 -8.45
N ASP A 83 40.85 1.13 -8.08
CA ASP A 83 40.29 0.20 -9.05
C ASP A 83 38.99 0.78 -9.57
N ALA A 84 39.07 1.66 -10.57
CA ALA A 84 37.95 2.40 -11.11
C ALA A 84 37.53 1.88 -12.49
N THR A 85 36.20 1.85 -12.74
CA THR A 85 35.60 1.40 -14.00
C THR A 85 34.44 2.36 -14.38
N ASN A 86 34.43 2.81 -15.64
CA ASN A 86 33.34 3.65 -16.16
C ASN A 86 32.11 2.81 -16.51
N LEU A 87 30.92 3.29 -16.12
CA LEU A 87 29.63 2.75 -16.57
C LEU A 87 29.23 3.41 -17.89
N ASP A 88 29.26 2.61 -18.96
CA ASP A 88 29.04 3.09 -20.33
C ASP A 88 27.65 3.72 -20.53
N GLY A 89 27.64 4.89 -21.17
CA GLY A 89 26.45 5.65 -21.44
C GLY A 89 25.75 6.26 -20.22
N GLY A 90 26.32 6.04 -19.02
CA GLY A 90 25.89 6.66 -17.78
C GLY A 90 24.42 6.43 -17.43
N TRP A 91 23.77 7.47 -16.86
CA TRP A 91 22.36 7.41 -16.47
C TRP A 91 21.41 7.17 -17.65
N ARG A 92 21.70 7.71 -18.82
CA ARG A 92 20.87 7.46 -20.02
C ARG A 92 20.85 5.99 -20.43
N ALA A 93 21.99 5.32 -20.41
CA ALA A 93 22.06 3.88 -20.69
C ALA A 93 21.30 3.06 -19.62
N TRP A 94 21.38 3.50 -18.35
CA TRP A 94 20.63 2.91 -17.25
C TRP A 94 19.13 3.04 -17.45
N GLN A 95 18.62 4.24 -17.79
CA GLN A 95 17.20 4.48 -18.08
C GLN A 95 16.72 3.62 -19.26
N LYS A 96 17.48 3.61 -20.36
CA LYS A 96 17.15 2.79 -21.53
C LYS A 96 17.05 1.30 -21.17
N TRP A 97 18.01 0.80 -20.39
CA TRP A 97 17.95 -0.59 -19.93
C TRP A 97 16.72 -0.87 -19.06
N LEU A 98 16.34 0.04 -18.17
CA LEU A 98 15.13 -0.10 -17.34
C LEU A 98 13.85 -0.11 -18.18
N GLU A 99 13.79 0.67 -19.26
CA GLU A 99 12.63 0.74 -20.18
C GLU A 99 12.52 -0.54 -21.02
N GLU A 100 13.64 -1.12 -21.45
CA GLU A 100 13.72 -2.31 -22.30
C GLU A 100 13.64 -3.62 -21.50
N ALA A 101 13.96 -3.61 -20.21
CA ALA A 101 13.96 -4.82 -19.37
C ALA A 101 12.55 -5.37 -19.19
N GLU A 102 12.39 -6.66 -19.40
CA GLU A 102 11.14 -7.36 -19.07
C GLU A 102 10.88 -7.28 -17.55
N PRO A 103 9.63 -7.03 -17.13
CA PRO A 103 9.28 -7.00 -15.71
C PRO A 103 9.48 -8.38 -15.07
N GLN A 104 10.06 -8.42 -13.88
CA GLN A 104 10.06 -9.63 -13.07
C GLN A 104 8.62 -10.02 -12.75
N THR A 105 8.28 -11.30 -12.78
CA THR A 105 6.94 -11.77 -12.46
C THR A 105 6.88 -12.41 -11.09
N LEU A 106 5.86 -12.07 -10.32
CA LEU A 106 5.54 -12.60 -9.00
C LEU A 106 4.17 -13.26 -9.03
N ASP A 107 4.14 -14.59 -8.87
CA ASP A 107 2.88 -15.31 -8.65
C ASP A 107 2.49 -15.25 -7.16
N ALA A 108 1.44 -14.52 -6.87
CA ALA A 108 0.81 -14.39 -5.56
C ALA A 108 -0.63 -14.96 -5.55
N ARG A 109 -1.01 -15.71 -6.59
CA ARG A 109 -2.33 -16.35 -6.68
C ARG A 109 -2.51 -17.36 -5.54
N GLY A 110 -3.73 -17.47 -5.03
CA GLY A 110 -4.08 -18.34 -3.91
C GLY A 110 -3.62 -17.85 -2.53
N LEU A 111 -2.78 -16.81 -2.46
CA LEU A 111 -2.44 -16.20 -1.18
C LEU A 111 -3.60 -15.34 -0.67
N LYS A 112 -3.75 -15.33 0.67
CA LYS A 112 -4.73 -14.48 1.38
C LYS A 112 -4.02 -13.36 2.12
N CYS A 113 -4.73 -12.24 2.34
CA CYS A 113 -4.23 -11.09 3.10
C CYS A 113 -3.59 -11.55 4.43
N PRO A 114 -2.36 -11.06 4.77
CA PRO A 114 -1.58 -10.05 4.05
C PRO A 114 -0.59 -10.63 3.03
N GLY A 115 -0.70 -11.91 2.67
CA GLY A 115 0.27 -12.69 1.90
C GLY A 115 0.75 -12.01 0.59
N PRO A 116 -0.15 -11.56 -0.32
CA PRO A 116 0.26 -10.93 -1.57
C PRO A 116 1.13 -9.69 -1.35
N ILE A 117 0.76 -8.83 -0.41
CA ILE A 117 1.52 -7.59 -0.12
C ILE A 117 2.88 -7.89 0.52
N VAL A 118 2.93 -8.82 1.48
CA VAL A 118 4.19 -9.22 2.12
C VAL A 118 5.16 -9.79 1.07
N LYS A 119 4.68 -10.68 0.21
CA LYS A 119 5.50 -11.28 -0.84
C LYS A 119 5.97 -10.25 -1.87
N THR A 120 5.13 -9.26 -2.22
CA THR A 120 5.50 -8.12 -3.05
C THR A 120 6.63 -7.31 -2.42
N ALA A 121 6.49 -6.95 -1.14
CA ALA A 121 7.51 -6.20 -0.41
C ALA A 121 8.84 -6.96 -0.33
N ASP A 122 8.82 -8.28 -0.07
CA ASP A 122 10.01 -9.12 -0.01
C ASP A 122 10.72 -9.21 -1.38
N THR A 123 9.95 -9.38 -2.46
CA THR A 123 10.49 -9.41 -3.83
C THR A 123 11.17 -8.09 -4.18
N LEU A 124 10.52 -6.97 -3.90
CA LEU A 124 11.07 -5.64 -4.20
C LEU A 124 12.33 -5.29 -3.40
N ARG A 125 12.55 -5.88 -2.21
CA ARG A 125 13.80 -5.67 -1.48
C ARG A 125 15.02 -6.15 -2.26
N GLY A 126 14.88 -7.22 -3.05
CA GLY A 126 15.93 -7.76 -3.89
C GLY A 126 16.09 -7.06 -5.26
N MET A 127 15.19 -6.14 -5.61
CA MET A 127 15.22 -5.45 -6.90
C MET A 127 15.91 -4.10 -6.79
N THR A 128 16.43 -3.60 -7.92
CA THR A 128 16.99 -2.25 -8.04
C THR A 128 15.89 -1.24 -8.35
N SER A 129 16.09 -0.01 -7.95
CA SER A 129 15.22 1.12 -8.29
C SER A 129 15.00 1.25 -9.79
N GLY A 130 13.76 1.57 -10.19
CA GLY A 130 13.33 1.64 -11.58
C GLY A 130 12.96 0.28 -12.19
N GLN A 131 13.36 -0.84 -11.61
CA GLN A 131 12.92 -2.16 -12.09
C GLN A 131 11.42 -2.35 -11.88
N ARG A 132 10.81 -3.10 -12.79
CA ARG A 132 9.37 -3.34 -12.80
C ARG A 132 9.05 -4.76 -12.32
N LEU A 133 7.98 -4.86 -11.52
CA LEU A 133 7.45 -6.11 -11.00
C LEU A 133 5.99 -6.27 -11.45
N ARG A 134 5.70 -7.36 -12.17
CA ARG A 134 4.34 -7.81 -12.50
C ARG A 134 3.89 -8.78 -11.41
N ILE A 135 2.73 -8.55 -10.84
CA ILE A 135 2.18 -9.35 -9.74
C ILE A 135 0.83 -9.90 -10.18
N GLU A 136 0.64 -11.20 -10.03
CA GLU A 136 -0.64 -11.88 -10.28
C GLU A 136 -1.23 -12.34 -8.96
N ALA A 137 -2.47 -11.94 -8.66
CA ALA A 137 -3.17 -12.29 -7.42
C ALA A 137 -4.64 -12.65 -7.69
N THR A 138 -5.25 -13.40 -6.79
CA THR A 138 -6.67 -13.83 -6.92
C THR A 138 -7.55 -13.34 -5.77
N GLU A 139 -7.00 -12.56 -4.85
CA GLU A 139 -7.75 -11.98 -3.74
C GLU A 139 -8.29 -10.60 -4.11
N ASP A 140 -9.61 -10.38 -4.02
CA ASP A 140 -10.27 -9.15 -4.46
C ASP A 140 -9.73 -7.89 -3.76
N ALA A 141 -9.38 -8.00 -2.48
CA ALA A 141 -8.80 -6.89 -1.72
C ALA A 141 -7.42 -6.45 -2.22
N PHE A 142 -6.70 -7.32 -2.98
CA PHE A 142 -5.35 -6.99 -3.46
C PHE A 142 -5.33 -5.74 -4.33
N ALA A 143 -6.36 -5.50 -5.14
CA ALA A 143 -6.44 -4.32 -5.99
C ALA A 143 -6.37 -3.00 -5.19
N SER A 144 -7.12 -2.92 -4.09
CA SER A 144 -7.08 -1.76 -3.20
C SER A 144 -5.80 -1.71 -2.36
N ASP A 145 -5.37 -2.87 -1.86
CA ASP A 145 -4.18 -2.95 -1.01
C ASP A 145 -2.90 -2.56 -1.75
N ILE A 146 -2.70 -3.02 -3.00
CA ILE A 146 -1.50 -2.70 -3.76
C ILE A 146 -1.45 -1.22 -4.15
N ALA A 147 -2.59 -0.61 -4.46
CA ALA A 147 -2.67 0.81 -4.78
C ALA A 147 -2.27 1.67 -3.57
N VAL A 148 -2.87 1.40 -2.40
CA VAL A 148 -2.54 2.10 -1.15
C VAL A 148 -1.09 1.84 -0.73
N TRP A 149 -0.62 0.60 -0.87
CA TRP A 149 0.74 0.23 -0.53
C TRP A 149 1.77 0.96 -1.40
N CYS A 150 1.56 1.04 -2.72
CA CYS A 150 2.42 1.80 -3.63
C CYS A 150 2.47 3.29 -3.25
N GLU A 151 1.31 3.90 -2.98
CA GLU A 151 1.23 5.29 -2.54
C GLU A 151 2.05 5.54 -1.26
N ARG A 152 2.00 4.60 -0.28
CA ARG A 152 2.69 4.74 1.00
C ARG A 152 4.18 4.46 0.95
N THR A 153 4.60 3.55 0.11
CA THR A 153 6.01 3.17 -0.03
C THR A 153 6.75 3.99 -1.09
N GLY A 154 6.04 4.86 -1.82
CA GLY A 154 6.59 5.66 -2.92
C GLY A 154 6.79 4.87 -4.21
N ASN A 155 6.50 3.57 -4.24
CA ASN A 155 6.56 2.79 -5.47
C ASN A 155 5.48 3.24 -6.45
N LYS A 156 5.75 3.17 -7.75
CA LYS A 156 4.80 3.61 -8.76
C LYS A 156 3.93 2.45 -9.22
N LEU A 157 2.63 2.58 -9.10
CA LEU A 157 1.67 1.66 -9.73
C LEU A 157 1.48 2.08 -11.18
N LEU A 158 2.04 1.31 -12.13
CA LEU A 158 2.01 1.63 -13.56
C LEU A 158 0.73 1.12 -14.22
N ARG A 159 0.25 -0.06 -13.81
CA ARG A 159 -0.95 -0.69 -14.34
C ARG A 159 -1.63 -1.54 -13.27
N LEU A 160 -2.95 -1.56 -13.28
CA LEU A 160 -3.78 -2.42 -12.45
C LEU A 160 -4.97 -2.90 -13.28
N GLU A 161 -5.04 -4.21 -13.47
CA GLU A 161 -6.13 -4.85 -14.23
C GLU A 161 -6.84 -5.85 -13.33
N VAL A 162 -8.17 -5.78 -13.32
CA VAL A 162 -9.03 -6.70 -12.58
C VAL A 162 -9.89 -7.46 -13.57
N GLY A 163 -9.66 -8.75 -13.68
CA GLY A 163 -10.34 -9.62 -14.64
C GLY A 163 -10.94 -10.87 -14.00
N PRO A 164 -11.61 -11.68 -14.77
CA PRO A 164 -12.25 -12.91 -14.27
C PRO A 164 -11.25 -13.96 -13.75
N GLU A 165 -10.01 -13.91 -14.19
CA GLU A 165 -8.95 -14.83 -13.78
C GLU A 165 -8.14 -14.34 -12.57
N GLY A 166 -8.37 -13.08 -12.15
CA GLY A 166 -7.67 -12.44 -11.03
C GLY A 166 -7.29 -11.00 -11.29
N ILE A 167 -6.30 -10.57 -10.57
CA ILE A 167 -5.79 -9.19 -10.58
C ILE A 167 -4.34 -9.22 -11.04
N GLU A 168 -4.01 -8.40 -12.04
CA GLU A 168 -2.63 -8.14 -12.45
C GLU A 168 -2.25 -6.71 -12.09
N ALA A 169 -1.15 -6.54 -11.37
CA ALA A 169 -0.56 -5.25 -11.07
C ALA A 169 0.85 -5.18 -11.64
N LEU A 170 1.19 -4.06 -12.29
CA LEU A 170 2.54 -3.73 -12.71
C LEU A 170 3.02 -2.54 -11.90
N ILE A 171 4.11 -2.72 -11.16
CA ILE A 171 4.69 -1.67 -10.32
C ILE A 171 6.15 -1.43 -10.67
N GLU A 172 6.62 -0.21 -10.44
CA GLU A 172 8.03 0.20 -10.57
C GLU A 172 8.58 0.51 -9.18
N LYS A 173 9.74 -0.07 -8.86
CA LYS A 173 10.41 0.19 -7.58
C LYS A 173 10.91 1.63 -7.50
N ALA A 174 10.59 2.31 -6.41
CA ALA A 174 11.08 3.67 -6.12
C ALA A 174 12.54 3.68 -5.66
N ASP A 175 13.20 4.81 -5.84
CA ASP A 175 14.60 5.03 -5.47
C ASP A 175 14.81 5.11 -3.95
N VAL A 176 13.93 5.80 -3.26
CA VAL A 176 13.94 5.95 -1.79
C VAL A 176 12.48 6.10 -1.37
N PRO A 177 12.09 5.60 -0.20
CA PRO A 177 10.79 5.96 0.33
C PRO A 177 10.76 7.49 0.41
N THR A 178 9.96 8.11 -0.45
CA THR A 178 9.74 9.54 -0.39
C THR A 178 9.24 9.82 1.02
N GLN A 179 10.05 10.47 1.85
CA GLN A 179 9.56 11.01 3.10
C GLN A 179 8.39 11.90 2.69
N THR A 180 7.21 11.39 2.89
CA THR A 180 5.97 12.12 2.67
C THR A 180 6.15 13.45 3.38
N THR A 181 6.18 14.55 2.61
CA THR A 181 5.98 15.89 3.15
C THR A 181 4.93 15.76 4.23
N ALA A 182 5.20 16.28 5.42
CA ALA A 182 4.33 16.18 6.58
C ALA A 182 2.93 16.68 6.20
N THR A 183 2.12 15.81 5.63
CA THR A 183 0.72 16.06 5.35
C THR A 183 0.06 16.23 6.70
N VAL A 184 -0.61 17.35 6.89
CA VAL A 184 -1.39 17.60 8.10
C VAL A 184 -2.37 16.43 8.24
N ARG A 185 -2.12 15.54 9.20
CA ARG A 185 -3.00 14.41 9.49
C ARG A 185 -4.28 14.96 10.07
N ASN A 186 -5.39 14.77 9.40
CA ASN A 186 -6.70 15.31 9.82
C ASN A 186 -7.82 14.29 9.61
N ASP A 187 -7.52 13.14 9.00
CA ASP A 187 -8.50 12.11 8.72
C ASP A 187 -8.86 11.32 10.00
N LYS A 188 -9.95 10.61 9.99
CA LYS A 188 -10.41 9.78 11.10
C LYS A 188 -10.61 8.36 10.63
N THR A 189 -10.07 7.40 11.37
CA THR A 189 -10.22 5.97 11.06
C THR A 189 -10.83 5.24 12.22
N PHE A 190 -11.88 4.46 11.96
CA PHE A 190 -12.56 3.64 12.95
C PHE A 190 -12.46 2.17 12.54
N VAL A 191 -11.97 1.32 13.45
CA VAL A 191 -12.12 -0.13 13.31
C VAL A 191 -13.39 -0.55 14.03
N VAL A 192 -14.36 -1.05 13.28
CA VAL A 192 -15.62 -1.55 13.81
C VAL A 192 -15.54 -3.07 13.88
N PHE A 193 -15.17 -3.57 15.04
CA PHE A 193 -15.07 -5.01 15.33
C PHE A 193 -16.36 -5.58 15.90
N SER A 194 -17.04 -4.80 16.75
CA SER A 194 -18.25 -5.24 17.42
C SER A 194 -19.47 -5.16 16.50
N GLY A 195 -20.34 -6.16 16.61
CA GLY A 195 -21.68 -6.15 15.99
C GLY A 195 -22.80 -5.72 16.95
N ASP A 196 -22.47 -5.07 18.08
CA ASP A 196 -23.45 -4.62 19.06
C ASP A 196 -24.11 -3.31 18.63
N LEU A 197 -25.43 -3.20 18.81
CA LEU A 197 -26.22 -2.04 18.38
C LEU A 197 -25.73 -0.73 19.01
N ASP A 198 -25.52 -0.72 20.31
CA ASP A 198 -25.09 0.47 21.08
C ASP A 198 -23.71 0.96 20.65
N LYS A 199 -22.76 0.05 20.48
CA LYS A 199 -21.40 0.39 19.99
C LYS A 199 -21.44 0.87 18.55
N THR A 200 -22.27 0.26 17.71
CA THR A 200 -22.43 0.66 16.30
C THR A 200 -23.03 2.05 16.20
N ILE A 201 -24.07 2.36 17.00
CA ILE A 201 -24.65 3.71 17.05
C ILE A 201 -23.58 4.74 17.44
N ALA A 202 -22.79 4.47 18.49
CA ALA A 202 -21.71 5.36 18.92
C ALA A 202 -20.68 5.58 17.81
N ALA A 203 -20.27 4.52 17.11
CA ALA A 203 -19.33 4.61 15.98
C ALA A 203 -19.85 5.52 14.87
N PHE A 204 -21.11 5.36 14.46
CA PHE A 204 -21.69 6.18 13.39
C PHE A 204 -22.01 7.62 13.83
N ILE A 205 -22.33 7.86 15.11
CA ILE A 205 -22.46 9.24 15.64
C ILE A 205 -21.10 9.96 15.52
N MET A 206 -20.00 9.33 15.94
CA MET A 206 -18.67 9.90 15.83
C MET A 206 -18.23 10.10 14.38
N ALA A 207 -18.51 9.13 13.50
CA ALA A 207 -18.20 9.22 12.09
C ALA A 207 -18.93 10.40 11.40
N ASN A 208 -20.23 10.55 11.65
CA ASN A 208 -21.02 11.67 11.13
C ASN A 208 -20.52 13.02 11.71
N GLY A 209 -20.20 13.07 12.99
CA GLY A 209 -19.64 14.27 13.63
C GLY A 209 -18.32 14.69 12.99
N ALA A 210 -17.41 13.74 12.74
CA ALA A 210 -16.14 14.01 12.08
C ALA A 210 -16.34 14.46 10.61
N ALA A 211 -17.25 13.82 9.88
CA ALA A 211 -17.59 14.20 8.51
C ALA A 211 -18.18 15.62 8.45
N ALA A 212 -19.08 15.96 9.39
CA ALA A 212 -19.65 17.30 9.50
C ALA A 212 -18.60 18.40 9.82
N MET A 213 -17.48 18.01 10.44
CA MET A 213 -16.31 18.89 10.64
C MET A 213 -15.40 18.97 9.39
N GLY A 214 -15.83 18.42 8.24
CA GLY A 214 -15.06 18.43 7.00
C GLY A 214 -13.88 17.45 6.99
N ARG A 215 -13.88 16.42 7.86
CA ARG A 215 -12.81 15.43 7.90
C ARG A 215 -13.13 14.23 7.00
N LYS A 216 -12.13 13.67 6.34
CA LYS A 216 -12.29 12.37 5.68
C LYS A 216 -12.38 11.29 6.74
N VAL A 217 -13.36 10.44 6.62
CA VAL A 217 -13.63 9.38 7.59
C VAL A 217 -13.63 8.03 6.88
N THR A 218 -12.88 7.08 7.42
CA THR A 218 -12.91 5.68 7.00
C THR A 218 -13.31 4.79 8.15
N MET A 219 -14.34 3.96 7.93
CA MET A 219 -14.78 2.95 8.85
C MET A 219 -14.44 1.55 8.30
N PHE A 220 -13.52 0.85 8.96
CA PHE A 220 -13.06 -0.47 8.58
C PHE A 220 -13.76 -1.54 9.41
N PHE A 221 -14.61 -2.34 8.78
CA PHE A 221 -15.43 -3.36 9.42
C PHE A 221 -14.75 -4.72 9.36
N THR A 222 -14.60 -5.36 10.51
CA THR A 222 -13.99 -6.67 10.62
C THR A 222 -14.79 -7.57 11.57
N PHE A 223 -14.67 -8.88 11.41
CA PHE A 223 -15.37 -9.89 12.22
C PHE A 223 -16.85 -9.56 12.43
N TRP A 224 -17.29 -9.39 13.68
CA TRP A 224 -18.70 -9.19 14.04
C TRP A 224 -19.26 -7.88 13.47
N GLY A 225 -18.42 -6.86 13.28
CA GLY A 225 -18.79 -5.60 12.63
C GLY A 225 -19.29 -5.77 11.21
N LEU A 226 -18.85 -6.82 10.48
CA LEU A 226 -19.35 -7.12 9.13
C LEU A 226 -20.87 -7.36 9.09
N ASN A 227 -21.47 -7.83 10.17
CA ASN A 227 -22.91 -8.08 10.23
C ASN A 227 -23.73 -6.80 10.09
N ILE A 228 -23.17 -5.64 10.44
CA ILE A 228 -23.79 -4.32 10.30
C ILE A 228 -24.01 -4.01 8.81
N LEU A 229 -23.04 -4.37 7.98
CA LEU A 229 -23.03 -4.08 6.55
C LEU A 229 -23.83 -5.11 5.72
N ARG A 230 -24.33 -6.18 6.33
CA ARG A 230 -25.12 -7.18 5.58
C ARG A 230 -26.49 -6.63 5.20
N ARG A 231 -26.90 -6.89 3.95
CA ARG A 231 -28.27 -6.60 3.49
C ARG A 231 -29.27 -7.36 4.35
N PRO A 232 -30.40 -6.75 4.73
CA PRO A 232 -31.45 -7.45 5.48
C PRO A 232 -32.11 -8.58 4.67
N GLU A 233 -32.15 -8.47 3.35
CA GLU A 233 -32.68 -9.45 2.41
C GLU A 233 -31.70 -10.63 2.25
N LYS A 234 -32.26 -11.84 2.05
CA LYS A 234 -31.46 -13.01 1.71
C LYS A 234 -31.04 -12.92 0.24
N VAL A 235 -29.75 -12.96 0.00
CA VAL A 235 -29.18 -13.05 -1.35
C VAL A 235 -28.79 -14.51 -1.62
N SER A 236 -29.10 -15.01 -2.81
CA SER A 236 -28.70 -16.36 -3.23
C SER A 236 -27.22 -16.33 -3.61
N VAL A 237 -26.39 -16.94 -2.80
CA VAL A 237 -24.94 -17.05 -3.02
C VAL A 237 -24.48 -18.49 -2.77
N VAL A 238 -23.45 -18.90 -3.48
CA VAL A 238 -22.85 -20.23 -3.29
C VAL A 238 -22.05 -20.22 -1.99
N LYS A 239 -22.37 -21.13 -1.08
CA LYS A 239 -21.72 -21.28 0.22
C LYS A 239 -21.52 -22.75 0.55
N SER A 240 -20.43 -23.06 1.24
CA SER A 240 -20.20 -24.35 1.87
C SER A 240 -21.22 -24.61 2.99
N PHE A 241 -21.29 -25.83 3.49
CA PHE A 241 -22.17 -26.20 4.60
C PHE A 241 -21.86 -25.37 5.87
N ILE A 242 -20.57 -25.21 6.18
CA ILE A 242 -20.13 -24.44 7.37
C ILE A 242 -20.48 -22.96 7.23
N GLU A 243 -20.25 -22.34 6.08
CA GLU A 243 -20.61 -20.93 5.82
C GLU A 243 -22.12 -20.69 5.90
N ARG A 244 -22.96 -21.68 5.50
CA ARG A 244 -24.41 -21.60 5.66
C ARG A 244 -24.82 -21.63 7.13
N MET A 245 -24.23 -22.51 7.90
CA MET A 245 -24.47 -22.64 9.35
C MET A 245 -24.13 -21.33 10.07
N PHE A 246 -22.92 -20.78 9.83
CA PHE A 246 -22.53 -19.47 10.38
C PHE A 246 -23.49 -18.37 9.95
N GLY A 247 -23.89 -18.34 8.67
CA GLY A 247 -24.82 -17.34 8.13
C GLY A 247 -26.20 -17.36 8.78
N LEU A 248 -26.66 -18.51 9.31
CA LEU A 248 -27.91 -18.64 10.06
C LEU A 248 -27.78 -18.16 11.50
N MET A 249 -26.62 -18.36 12.12
CA MET A 249 -26.38 -18.00 13.53
C MET A 249 -26.09 -16.50 13.71
N MET A 250 -25.51 -15.84 12.70
CA MET A 250 -25.14 -14.44 12.77
C MET A 250 -26.31 -13.51 12.45
N PRO A 251 -26.40 -12.35 13.13
CA PRO A 251 -27.39 -11.33 12.78
C PRO A 251 -27.15 -10.82 11.35
N ARG A 252 -28.21 -10.51 10.64
CA ARG A 252 -28.18 -10.01 9.28
C ARG A 252 -28.73 -8.58 9.23
N GLY A 253 -27.81 -7.63 9.02
CA GLY A 253 -28.14 -6.21 8.92
C GLY A 253 -28.49 -5.56 10.26
N THR A 254 -28.61 -4.26 10.21
CA THR A 254 -28.76 -3.38 11.39
C THR A 254 -29.91 -3.72 12.28
N LYS A 255 -31.08 -4.10 11.71
CA LYS A 255 -32.31 -4.40 12.46
C LYS A 255 -32.23 -5.64 13.34
N LYS A 256 -31.23 -6.50 13.14
CA LYS A 256 -31.02 -7.75 13.89
C LYS A 256 -29.92 -7.63 14.96
N LEU A 257 -29.29 -6.47 15.09
CA LEU A 257 -28.24 -6.26 16.07
C LEU A 257 -28.84 -6.21 17.48
N GLY A 258 -28.18 -6.91 18.41
CA GLY A 258 -28.49 -6.88 19.82
C GLY A 258 -27.68 -5.83 20.56
N LEU A 259 -28.01 -5.56 21.84
CA LEU A 259 -27.20 -4.73 22.72
C LEU A 259 -26.00 -5.52 23.29
N SER A 260 -24.93 -4.83 23.59
CA SER A 260 -23.75 -5.39 24.26
C SER A 260 -24.09 -5.92 25.68
N ARG A 261 -25.02 -5.25 26.35
CA ARG A 261 -25.53 -5.62 27.67
C ARG A 261 -27.05 -5.43 27.69
N MET A 262 -27.72 -6.15 28.59
CA MET A 262 -29.21 -6.04 28.77
C MET A 262 -29.99 -6.34 27.51
N ASN A 263 -29.51 -7.20 26.61
CA ASN A 263 -30.17 -7.51 25.36
C ASN A 263 -31.47 -8.31 25.57
N MET A 264 -31.57 -9.15 26.61
CA MET A 264 -32.79 -9.90 27.02
C MET A 264 -33.52 -10.54 25.83
N GLY A 265 -32.80 -11.31 25.01
CA GLY A 265 -33.39 -11.93 23.81
C GLY A 265 -33.81 -10.95 22.71
N GLY A 266 -33.28 -9.71 22.70
CA GLY A 266 -33.57 -8.65 21.74
C GLY A 266 -34.60 -7.63 22.23
N LEU A 267 -35.20 -7.82 23.39
CA LEU A 267 -36.15 -6.86 23.99
C LEU A 267 -35.45 -5.53 24.30
N GLY A 268 -34.22 -5.59 24.85
CA GLY A 268 -33.38 -4.42 25.14
C GLY A 268 -33.12 -3.58 23.90
N ALA A 269 -32.78 -4.22 22.77
CA ALA A 269 -32.57 -3.52 21.50
C ALA A 269 -33.81 -2.80 21.01
N LYS A 270 -35.04 -3.41 21.16
CA LYS A 270 -36.28 -2.76 20.83
C LYS A 270 -36.58 -1.55 21.74
N MET A 271 -36.31 -1.70 23.04
CA MET A 271 -36.51 -0.61 24.01
C MET A 271 -35.61 0.58 23.68
N ILE A 272 -34.31 0.37 23.43
CA ILE A 272 -33.38 1.45 23.09
C ILE A 272 -33.80 2.16 21.79
N ARG A 273 -34.19 1.43 20.76
CA ARG A 273 -34.71 2.02 19.51
C ARG A 273 -35.99 2.84 19.76
N GLY A 274 -36.85 2.38 20.65
CA GLY A 274 -38.07 3.13 21.07
C GLY A 274 -37.72 4.43 21.77
N ILE A 275 -36.81 4.38 22.73
CA ILE A 275 -36.31 5.56 23.46
C ILE A 275 -35.60 6.55 22.51
N MET A 276 -34.75 6.07 21.60
CA MET A 276 -34.11 6.92 20.58
C MET A 276 -35.17 7.69 19.77
N LYS A 277 -36.20 7.00 19.30
CA LYS A 277 -37.29 7.63 18.55
C LYS A 277 -38.04 8.69 19.39
N GLU A 278 -38.34 8.36 20.64
CA GLU A 278 -39.05 9.29 21.57
C GLU A 278 -38.21 10.54 21.85
N LYS A 279 -36.86 10.37 21.97
CA LYS A 279 -35.94 11.47 22.25
C LYS A 279 -35.45 12.20 20.99
N GLY A 280 -35.97 11.88 19.82
CA GLY A 280 -35.56 12.49 18.55
C GLY A 280 -34.13 12.16 18.12
N VAL A 281 -33.57 11.05 18.61
CA VAL A 281 -32.23 10.56 18.20
C VAL A 281 -32.37 9.74 16.92
N SER A 282 -31.55 10.03 15.93
CA SER A 282 -31.58 9.33 14.63
C SER A 282 -31.39 7.82 14.80
N SER A 283 -32.12 7.04 14.00
CA SER A 283 -31.93 5.59 13.98
C SER A 283 -30.56 5.20 13.45
N LEU A 284 -30.09 3.97 13.71
CA LEU A 284 -28.84 3.49 13.15
C LEU A 284 -28.86 3.52 11.62
N GLU A 285 -30.00 3.19 11.03
CA GLU A 285 -30.20 3.22 9.59
C GLU A 285 -30.01 4.63 9.03
N ASP A 286 -30.62 5.64 9.65
CA ASP A 286 -30.47 7.06 9.26
C ASP A 286 -29.03 7.54 9.44
N LEU A 287 -28.35 7.09 10.50
CA LEU A 287 -26.93 7.42 10.73
C LEU A 287 -26.02 6.83 9.66
N ILE A 288 -26.28 5.61 9.19
CA ILE A 288 -25.51 4.97 8.11
C ILE A 288 -25.73 5.73 6.79
N ASP A 289 -27.00 6.04 6.47
CA ASP A 289 -27.34 6.76 5.25
C ASP A 289 -26.74 8.17 5.25
N SER A 290 -26.80 8.87 6.39
CA SER A 290 -26.14 10.17 6.58
C SER A 290 -24.64 10.07 6.40
N ALA A 291 -23.98 9.09 7.01
CA ALA A 291 -22.54 8.88 6.88
C ALA A 291 -22.12 8.69 5.41
N ARG A 292 -22.87 7.85 4.68
CA ARG A 292 -22.62 7.62 3.23
C ARG A 292 -22.83 8.88 2.41
N ALA A 293 -23.88 9.63 2.67
CA ALA A 293 -24.18 10.89 2.00
C ALA A 293 -23.08 11.96 2.22
N HIS A 294 -22.41 11.92 3.37
CA HIS A 294 -21.30 12.79 3.70
C HIS A 294 -19.92 12.22 3.32
N GLY A 295 -19.87 11.16 2.51
CA GLY A 295 -18.62 10.61 1.96
C GLY A 295 -17.80 9.79 2.96
N VAL A 296 -18.40 9.30 4.06
CA VAL A 296 -17.76 8.33 4.94
C VAL A 296 -17.54 7.02 4.18
N ARG A 297 -16.30 6.56 4.11
CA ARG A 297 -15.93 5.30 3.45
C ARG A 297 -16.24 4.13 4.37
N LEU A 298 -16.97 3.15 3.87
CA LEU A 298 -17.25 1.90 4.54
C LEU A 298 -16.43 0.79 3.89
N VAL A 299 -15.49 0.22 4.62
CA VAL A 299 -14.56 -0.79 4.10
C VAL A 299 -14.77 -2.10 4.86
N ALA A 300 -15.03 -3.19 4.15
CA ALA A 300 -15.17 -4.54 4.71
C ALA A 300 -13.84 -5.32 4.59
N CYS A 301 -13.40 -5.93 5.70
CA CYS A 301 -12.20 -6.75 5.73
C CYS A 301 -12.42 -8.07 4.98
N GLN A 302 -11.76 -8.25 3.83
CA GLN A 302 -11.89 -9.43 2.98
C GLN A 302 -11.55 -10.72 3.74
N MET A 303 -10.44 -10.75 4.46
CA MET A 303 -10.03 -11.94 5.23
C MET A 303 -11.12 -12.35 6.25
N SER A 304 -11.69 -11.37 6.96
CA SER A 304 -12.76 -11.65 7.95
C SER A 304 -14.05 -12.11 7.27
N MET A 305 -14.35 -11.58 6.09
CA MET A 305 -15.48 -12.07 5.27
C MET A 305 -15.32 -13.54 4.90
N ASP A 306 -14.11 -13.91 4.43
CA ASP A 306 -13.80 -15.29 4.05
C ASP A 306 -13.92 -16.25 5.25
N ILE A 307 -13.38 -15.86 6.42
CA ILE A 307 -13.47 -16.66 7.66
C ILE A 307 -14.91 -16.84 8.11
N MET A 308 -15.73 -15.78 8.03
CA MET A 308 -17.12 -15.79 8.48
C MET A 308 -18.10 -16.27 7.40
N GLY A 309 -17.62 -16.57 6.20
CA GLY A 309 -18.44 -17.00 5.08
C GLY A 309 -19.45 -15.95 4.60
N ILE A 310 -19.07 -14.67 4.67
CA ILE A 310 -19.88 -13.55 4.14
C ILE A 310 -19.37 -13.24 2.74
N LYS A 311 -20.28 -13.17 1.77
CA LYS A 311 -19.95 -12.86 0.37
C LYS A 311 -20.24 -11.38 0.08
N LYS A 312 -19.52 -10.80 -0.89
CA LYS A 312 -19.65 -9.39 -1.29
C LYS A 312 -21.10 -9.02 -1.63
N GLU A 313 -21.80 -9.90 -2.32
CA GLU A 313 -23.21 -9.72 -2.72
C GLU A 313 -24.18 -9.61 -1.53
N GLU A 314 -23.74 -10.07 -0.34
CA GLU A 314 -24.53 -9.97 0.89
C GLU A 314 -24.37 -8.61 1.58
N LEU A 315 -23.45 -7.76 1.13
CA LEU A 315 -23.21 -6.43 1.69
C LEU A 315 -24.12 -5.38 1.03
N ILE A 316 -24.41 -4.32 1.76
CA ILE A 316 -25.08 -3.13 1.22
C ILE A 316 -24.23 -2.46 0.14
N ASP A 317 -24.87 -1.69 -0.75
CA ASP A 317 -24.17 -1.00 -1.83
C ASP A 317 -23.18 0.04 -1.30
N GLY A 318 -22.10 0.28 -2.04
CA GLY A 318 -21.10 1.28 -1.71
C GLY A 318 -20.08 0.85 -0.64
N VAL A 319 -20.07 -0.42 -0.22
CA VAL A 319 -19.04 -0.99 0.64
C VAL A 319 -17.85 -1.39 -0.22
N GLU A 320 -16.68 -0.90 0.15
CA GLU A 320 -15.40 -1.26 -0.45
C GLU A 320 -14.84 -2.51 0.22
N LEU A 321 -14.06 -3.30 -0.52
CA LEU A 321 -13.29 -4.40 0.08
C LEU A 321 -11.86 -3.91 0.34
N GLY A 322 -11.30 -4.29 1.48
CA GLY A 322 -9.94 -3.92 1.84
C GLY A 322 -9.28 -4.95 2.75
N GLY A 323 -7.97 -4.92 2.74
CA GLY A 323 -7.12 -5.71 3.61
C GLY A 323 -6.32 -4.84 4.59
N VAL A 324 -5.24 -5.41 5.11
CA VAL A 324 -4.40 -4.76 6.13
C VAL A 324 -3.74 -3.49 5.61
N SER A 325 -3.25 -3.47 4.36
CA SER A 325 -2.58 -2.30 3.80
C SER A 325 -3.55 -1.14 3.60
N THR A 326 -4.78 -1.42 3.16
CA THR A 326 -5.85 -0.44 3.06
C THR A 326 -6.13 0.21 4.41
N PHE A 327 -6.28 -0.61 5.46
CA PHE A 327 -6.50 -0.11 6.83
C PHE A 327 -5.33 0.75 7.33
N LEU A 328 -4.09 0.24 7.22
CA LEU A 328 -2.90 0.94 7.69
C LEU A 328 -2.69 2.25 6.92
N GLY A 329 -2.88 2.24 5.60
CA GLY A 329 -2.73 3.43 4.77
C GLY A 329 -3.71 4.56 5.16
N PHE A 330 -4.95 4.26 5.51
CA PHE A 330 -5.89 5.27 6.05
C PHE A 330 -5.53 5.66 7.48
N GLY A 331 -5.10 4.71 8.30
CA GLY A 331 -4.66 4.97 9.68
C GLY A 331 -3.50 5.95 9.75
N GLU A 332 -2.52 5.83 8.83
CA GLU A 332 -1.36 6.73 8.77
C GLU A 332 -1.71 8.18 8.41
N GLN A 333 -2.82 8.42 7.70
CA GLN A 333 -3.33 9.77 7.40
C GLN A 333 -4.20 10.34 8.52
N SER A 334 -4.57 9.50 9.48
CA SER A 334 -5.48 9.86 10.55
C SER A 334 -4.73 10.43 11.76
N ASP A 335 -5.27 11.48 12.34
CA ASP A 335 -4.87 11.98 13.66
C ASP A 335 -5.64 11.30 14.80
N MET A 336 -6.67 10.52 14.46
CA MET A 336 -7.46 9.72 15.39
C MET A 336 -7.83 8.37 14.77
N SER A 337 -7.43 7.30 15.46
CA SER A 337 -7.86 5.94 15.13
C SER A 337 -8.51 5.31 16.36
N LEU A 338 -9.73 4.78 16.20
CA LEU A 338 -10.49 4.14 17.26
C LEU A 338 -10.84 2.70 16.90
N PHE A 339 -10.76 1.83 17.89
CA PHE A 339 -11.20 0.43 17.82
C PHE A 339 -12.47 0.25 18.67
N ILE A 340 -13.59 -0.20 18.06
CA ILE A 340 -14.93 -0.26 18.67
C ILE A 340 -15.51 -1.67 18.54
#